data_9ab44900d32f44bb03b4cc2b9814a882
#
_entry.id   9ab44900d32f44bb03b4cc2b9814a882
#
_cell.length_a   1.000
_cell.length_b   1.000
_cell.length_c   1.000
_cell.angle_alpha   90.00
_cell.angle_beta   90.00
_cell.angle_gamma   90.00
#
_symmetry.space_group_name_H-M   'P 1'
#
loop_
_entity.id
_entity.type
_entity.pdbx_description
1 polymer ?
#
loop_
_entity_poly.entity_id
_entity_poly.type
_entity_poly.pdbx_seq_one_letter_code
_entity_poly.pdbx_strand_id
1 'polypeptide(L)'
;MKRLMLVLSIACVALCFAAGVQAQTAGAARARLDAFAQNLHSLTGQFQQSLTDINGKSTKSSSGTLALEAPRQFRWDTVAPYRQTIVADGSRVWMYDPELEQITVRVQSSEEAHSPLTVLTDVKQIDKNFKVTEQGAHDGLVWLRLNSTGADPQFDYADLGFDANGLARMTFRDQLGATTDIRFSDWKRNVALPPATFNFVPPKGTDVIGDAPTISVQPLKD
;
A
#
# COMPACT_ATOMS: atom_id res chain seq x y z
N MET A 1 42.41 -33.24 -63.14
CA MET A 1 42.03 -33.79 -61.82
C MET A 1 41.37 -32.70 -61.04
N LYS A 2 40.07 -32.75 -61.09
CA LYS A 2 39.08 -31.77 -60.58
C LYS A 2 38.46 -32.36 -59.35
N ARG A 3 38.28 -31.58 -58.24
CA ARG A 3 37.38 -31.70 -57.15
C ARG A 3 38.09 -31.36 -55.84
N LEU A 4 38.09 -30.09 -55.49
CA LEU A 4 38.05 -29.66 -54.08
C LEU A 4 37.82 -28.14 -54.00
N MET A 5 36.60 -27.73 -54.05
CA MET A 5 36.13 -26.39 -53.64
C MET A 5 34.61 -26.42 -53.62
N LEU A 6 34.03 -26.71 -52.46
CA LEU A 6 32.69 -26.29 -52.11
C LEU A 6 32.36 -26.77 -50.67
N VAL A 7 32.88 -26.14 -49.66
CA VAL A 7 32.27 -26.12 -48.29
C VAL A 7 32.91 -24.95 -47.54
N LEU A 8 32.37 -23.76 -47.69
CA LEU A 8 32.60 -22.69 -46.72
C LEU A 8 31.62 -21.55 -47.01
N SER A 9 30.36 -21.64 -46.62
CA SER A 9 29.42 -20.51 -46.60
C SER A 9 28.10 -20.94 -45.99
N ILE A 10 28.03 -21.37 -44.71
CA ILE A 10 26.80 -21.39 -43.90
C ILE A 10 27.25 -21.34 -42.41
N ALA A 11 27.62 -20.20 -41.91
CA ALA A 11 27.78 -19.98 -40.47
C ALA A 11 27.83 -18.48 -40.13
N CYS A 12 26.77 -17.72 -40.48
CA CYS A 12 26.67 -16.31 -40.03
C CYS A 12 25.23 -15.81 -40.10
N VAL A 13 24.25 -16.55 -39.55
CA VAL A 13 22.88 -16.02 -39.36
C VAL A 13 22.26 -16.65 -38.09
N ALA A 14 22.87 -16.48 -36.95
CA ALA A 14 22.24 -16.92 -35.69
C ALA A 14 22.73 -16.08 -34.49
N LEU A 15 22.86 -14.77 -34.61
CA LEU A 15 23.25 -13.92 -33.47
C LEU A 15 22.55 -12.55 -33.47
N CYS A 16 21.26 -12.49 -33.68
CA CYS A 16 20.51 -11.23 -33.57
C CYS A 16 19.10 -11.41 -32.96
N PHE A 17 18.93 -12.26 -31.94
CA PHE A 17 17.64 -12.40 -31.27
C PHE A 17 17.76 -12.45 -29.73
N ALA A 18 18.61 -11.66 -29.13
CA ALA A 18 18.68 -11.57 -27.66
C ALA A 18 18.58 -10.14 -27.08
N ALA A 19 18.29 -9.12 -27.90
CA ALA A 19 18.28 -7.73 -27.42
C ALA A 19 16.86 -7.13 -27.24
N GLY A 20 15.81 -7.94 -27.33
CA GLY A 20 14.41 -7.44 -27.38
C GLY A 20 13.61 -7.46 -26.07
N VAL A 21 14.12 -8.03 -24.98
CA VAL A 21 13.29 -8.26 -23.78
C VAL A 21 13.49 -7.22 -22.68
N GLN A 22 14.53 -6.42 -22.69
CA GLN A 22 14.78 -5.44 -21.62
C GLN A 22 14.13 -4.07 -21.80
N ALA A 23 13.62 -3.74 -22.96
CA ALA A 23 13.02 -2.41 -23.22
C ALA A 23 11.55 -2.30 -22.77
N GLN A 24 10.88 -3.38 -22.39
CA GLN A 24 9.46 -3.40 -22.06
C GLN A 24 9.14 -3.18 -20.58
N THR A 25 10.11 -3.05 -19.70
CA THR A 25 9.90 -2.90 -18.25
C THR A 25 9.97 -1.45 -17.75
N ALA A 26 10.52 -0.53 -18.53
CA ALA A 26 10.55 0.89 -18.15
C ALA A 26 9.13 1.47 -18.21
N GLY A 27 8.61 1.95 -17.08
CA GLY A 27 7.27 2.50 -16.95
C GLY A 27 6.14 1.47 -16.74
N ALA A 28 6.45 0.16 -16.69
CA ALA A 28 5.43 -0.87 -16.55
C ALA A 28 4.70 -0.83 -15.21
N ALA A 29 5.40 -0.60 -14.09
CA ALA A 29 4.80 -0.54 -12.77
C ALA A 29 4.00 0.77 -12.59
N ARG A 30 4.49 1.87 -13.13
CA ARG A 30 3.75 3.14 -13.13
C ARG A 30 2.46 3.04 -13.94
N ALA A 31 2.49 2.43 -15.10
CA ALA A 31 1.30 2.21 -15.91
C ALA A 31 0.28 1.30 -15.18
N ARG A 32 0.74 0.29 -14.42
CA ARG A 32 -0.14 -0.55 -13.58
C ARG A 32 -0.76 0.25 -12.45
N LEU A 33 0.00 1.08 -11.76
CA LEU A 33 -0.51 1.96 -10.72
C LEU A 33 -1.58 2.92 -11.28
N ASP A 34 -1.29 3.60 -12.39
CA ASP A 34 -2.21 4.54 -13.01
C ASP A 34 -3.51 3.84 -13.45
N ALA A 35 -3.41 2.65 -14.04
CA ALA A 35 -4.58 1.84 -14.42
C ALA A 35 -5.38 1.36 -13.18
N PHE A 36 -4.69 0.95 -12.11
CA PHE A 36 -5.34 0.52 -10.87
C PHE A 36 -6.08 1.66 -10.18
N ALA A 37 -5.55 2.87 -10.22
CA ALA A 37 -6.15 4.04 -9.59
C ALA A 37 -7.10 4.84 -10.51
N GLN A 38 -7.15 4.50 -11.81
CA GLN A 38 -8.01 5.20 -12.76
C GLN A 38 -9.49 5.09 -12.37
N ASN A 39 -10.16 6.24 -12.18
CA ASN A 39 -11.57 6.32 -11.78
C ASN A 39 -11.89 5.53 -10.49
N LEU A 40 -10.91 5.41 -9.60
CA LEU A 40 -11.10 4.75 -8.32
C LEU A 40 -11.80 5.72 -7.35
N HIS A 41 -12.99 5.34 -6.87
CA HIS A 41 -13.75 6.06 -5.86
C HIS A 41 -13.79 5.31 -4.54
N SER A 42 -13.91 3.99 -4.61
CA SER A 42 -13.87 3.11 -3.45
C SER A 42 -13.14 1.81 -3.76
N LEU A 43 -12.59 1.19 -2.73
CA LEU A 43 -11.85 -0.05 -2.85
C LEU A 43 -12.02 -0.87 -1.57
N THR A 44 -12.24 -2.18 -1.71
CA THR A 44 -12.12 -3.13 -0.60
C THR A 44 -11.18 -4.25 -0.97
N GLY A 45 -10.57 -4.87 0.03
CA GLY A 45 -9.67 -6.00 -0.18
C GLY A 45 -9.34 -6.71 1.13
N GLN A 46 -8.52 -7.74 1.00
CA GLN A 46 -7.94 -8.47 2.12
C GLN A 46 -6.43 -8.24 2.14
N PHE A 47 -5.85 -8.37 3.32
CA PHE A 47 -4.41 -8.29 3.49
C PHE A 47 -3.86 -9.39 4.39
N GLN A 48 -2.62 -9.75 4.12
CA GLN A 48 -1.75 -10.52 5.01
C GLN A 48 -0.47 -9.72 5.18
N GLN A 49 -0.10 -9.44 6.42
CA GLN A 49 1.06 -8.61 6.76
C GLN A 49 2.04 -9.42 7.59
N SER A 50 3.33 -9.22 7.34
CA SER A 50 4.41 -9.72 8.19
C SER A 50 5.42 -8.61 8.49
N LEU A 51 5.91 -8.59 9.74
CA LEU A 51 6.96 -7.69 10.20
C LEU A 51 8.24 -8.48 10.40
N THR A 52 9.33 -7.98 9.83
CA THR A 52 10.67 -8.55 9.97
C THR A 52 11.57 -7.50 10.63
N ASP A 53 12.27 -7.89 11.68
CA ASP A 53 13.20 -7.00 12.38
C ASP A 53 14.48 -6.74 11.56
N ILE A 54 15.34 -5.88 12.09
CA ILE A 54 16.61 -5.50 11.44
C ILE A 54 17.57 -6.68 11.24
N ASN A 55 17.38 -7.80 11.97
CA ASN A 55 18.18 -9.01 11.86
C ASN A 55 17.59 -10.02 10.88
N GLY A 56 16.51 -9.67 10.19
CA GLY A 56 15.82 -10.55 9.24
C GLY A 56 14.92 -11.59 9.89
N LYS A 57 14.62 -11.48 11.21
CA LYS A 57 13.72 -12.38 11.90
C LYS A 57 12.29 -11.91 11.78
N SER A 58 11.39 -12.77 11.29
CA SER A 58 9.96 -12.50 11.32
C SER A 58 9.47 -12.46 12.77
N THR A 59 8.91 -11.34 13.17
CA THR A 59 8.50 -11.08 14.56
C THR A 59 7.00 -11.07 14.76
N LYS A 60 6.23 -10.72 13.72
CA LYS A 60 4.78 -10.57 13.81
C LYS A 60 4.13 -10.85 12.46
N SER A 61 3.00 -11.55 12.47
CA SER A 61 2.13 -11.72 11.31
C SER A 61 0.72 -11.32 11.68
N SER A 62 0.01 -10.70 10.76
CA SER A 62 -1.39 -10.32 10.94
C SER A 62 -2.14 -10.41 9.61
N SER A 63 -3.47 -10.49 9.69
CA SER A 63 -4.33 -10.51 8.52
C SER A 63 -5.65 -9.82 8.81
N GLY A 64 -6.32 -9.39 7.75
CA GLY A 64 -7.58 -8.69 7.89
C GLY A 64 -8.14 -8.17 6.58
N THR A 65 -8.97 -7.14 6.70
CA THR A 65 -9.65 -6.49 5.59
C THR A 65 -9.37 -5.00 5.58
N LEU A 66 -9.50 -4.40 4.40
CA LEU A 66 -9.40 -2.94 4.26
C LEU A 66 -10.50 -2.39 3.37
N ALA A 67 -10.85 -1.14 3.61
CA ALA A 67 -11.73 -0.35 2.78
C ALA A 67 -11.14 1.06 2.61
N LEU A 68 -11.29 1.62 1.42
CA LEU A 68 -10.87 2.96 1.07
C LEU A 68 -12.02 3.68 0.36
N GLU A 69 -12.17 4.97 0.61
CA GLU A 69 -13.04 5.85 -0.16
C GLU A 69 -12.33 7.20 -0.37
N ALA A 70 -12.18 7.55 -1.64
CA ALA A 70 -11.53 8.80 -2.01
C ALA A 70 -12.33 10.01 -1.48
N PRO A 71 -11.65 11.10 -1.04
CA PRO A 71 -10.20 11.28 -1.16
C PRO A 71 -9.40 10.85 0.08
N ARG A 72 -9.99 10.60 1.24
CA ARG A 72 -9.23 10.52 2.50
C ARG A 72 -9.79 9.52 3.52
N GLN A 73 -10.81 8.75 3.17
CA GLN A 73 -11.41 7.80 4.10
C GLN A 73 -10.75 6.43 3.96
N PHE A 74 -10.46 5.83 5.09
CA PHE A 74 -9.72 4.58 5.17
C PHE A 74 -10.18 3.78 6.38
N ARG A 75 -10.29 2.47 6.20
CA ARG A 75 -10.52 1.51 7.27
C ARG A 75 -9.60 0.32 7.11
N TRP A 76 -8.98 -0.10 8.19
CA TRP A 76 -8.09 -1.25 8.28
C TRP A 76 -8.48 -2.08 9.50
N ASP A 77 -9.06 -3.23 9.25
CA ASP A 77 -9.48 -4.14 10.31
C ASP A 77 -8.55 -5.35 10.35
N THR A 78 -7.70 -5.42 11.34
CA THR A 78 -6.92 -6.61 11.68
C THR A 78 -7.82 -7.57 12.45
N VAL A 79 -7.89 -8.82 11.99
CA VAL A 79 -8.74 -9.84 12.60
C VAL A 79 -7.94 -10.94 13.30
N ALA A 80 -6.66 -11.12 12.90
CA ALA A 80 -5.77 -12.11 13.48
C ALA A 80 -4.33 -11.57 13.53
N PRO A 81 -3.52 -11.95 14.54
CA PRO A 81 -3.88 -12.76 15.71
C PRO A 81 -4.70 -11.97 16.74
N TYR A 82 -4.52 -10.64 16.80
CA TYR A 82 -5.20 -9.72 17.72
C TYR A 82 -6.04 -8.74 16.91
N ARG A 83 -7.23 -8.44 17.41
CA ARG A 83 -8.12 -7.50 16.74
C ARG A 83 -7.61 -6.08 16.93
N GLN A 84 -7.61 -5.32 15.85
CA GLN A 84 -7.34 -3.88 15.86
C GLN A 84 -8.12 -3.25 14.72
N THR A 85 -8.72 -2.10 14.96
CA THR A 85 -9.39 -1.31 13.94
C THR A 85 -8.73 0.05 13.81
N ILE A 86 -8.34 0.43 12.61
CA ILE A 86 -7.89 1.78 12.29
C ILE A 86 -8.90 2.38 11.31
N VAL A 87 -9.44 3.55 11.65
CA VAL A 87 -10.37 4.29 10.78
C VAL A 87 -9.90 5.72 10.62
N ALA A 88 -9.72 6.14 9.37
CA ALA A 88 -9.59 7.55 9.00
C ALA A 88 -10.92 8.01 8.43
N ASP A 89 -11.58 8.96 9.09
CA ASP A 89 -12.89 9.47 8.73
C ASP A 89 -12.85 10.70 7.79
N GLY A 90 -11.65 11.14 7.41
CA GLY A 90 -11.40 12.35 6.62
C GLY A 90 -10.95 13.54 7.48
N SER A 91 -11.19 13.50 8.80
CA SER A 91 -10.77 14.52 9.76
C SER A 91 -9.86 13.97 10.87
N ARG A 92 -10.11 12.76 11.30
CA ARG A 92 -9.38 12.07 12.37
C ARG A 92 -8.99 10.65 11.98
N VAL A 93 -7.97 10.15 12.65
CA VAL A 93 -7.59 8.75 12.63
C VAL A 93 -7.85 8.17 14.02
N TRP A 94 -8.66 7.14 14.04
CA TRP A 94 -9.05 6.37 15.20
C TRP A 94 -8.32 5.04 15.16
N MET A 95 -7.60 4.69 16.20
CA MET A 95 -6.98 3.38 16.37
C MET A 95 -7.57 2.74 17.61
N TYR A 96 -8.33 1.68 17.42
CA TYR A 96 -9.02 0.95 18.47
C TYR A 96 -8.39 -0.41 18.70
N ASP A 97 -7.98 -0.67 19.91
CA ASP A 97 -7.54 -1.96 20.40
C ASP A 97 -8.58 -2.51 21.37
N PRO A 98 -9.40 -3.48 20.97
CA PRO A 98 -10.46 -4.02 21.80
C PRO A 98 -9.95 -4.87 22.98
N GLU A 99 -8.73 -5.43 22.91
CA GLU A 99 -8.16 -6.22 24.01
C GLU A 99 -7.68 -5.33 25.16
N LEU A 100 -7.21 -4.12 24.80
CA LEU A 100 -6.80 -3.11 25.80
C LEU A 100 -7.96 -2.18 26.18
N GLU A 101 -9.13 -2.31 25.55
CA GLU A 101 -10.26 -1.38 25.69
C GLU A 101 -9.83 0.09 25.51
N GLN A 102 -8.91 0.32 24.57
CA GLN A 102 -8.25 1.61 24.36
C GLN A 102 -8.44 2.12 22.94
N ILE A 103 -8.68 3.42 22.83
CA ILE A 103 -8.71 4.16 21.57
C ILE A 103 -7.65 5.25 21.62
N THR A 104 -6.81 5.30 20.58
CA THR A 104 -5.98 6.47 20.29
C THR A 104 -6.63 7.24 19.14
N VAL A 105 -6.85 8.53 19.33
CA VAL A 105 -7.39 9.41 18.28
C VAL A 105 -6.45 10.59 18.04
N ARG A 106 -6.26 10.93 16.76
CA ARG A 106 -5.46 12.07 16.35
C ARG A 106 -6.07 12.77 15.15
N VAL A 107 -5.76 14.04 14.97
CA VAL A 107 -6.19 14.78 13.78
C VAL A 107 -5.51 14.16 12.55
N GLN A 108 -6.28 13.93 11.50
CA GLN A 108 -5.76 13.45 10.23
C GLN A 108 -5.01 14.59 9.53
N SER A 109 -3.71 14.66 9.76
CA SER A 109 -2.83 15.67 9.19
C SER A 109 -2.51 15.41 7.72
N SER A 110 -1.95 16.43 7.05
CA SER A 110 -1.38 16.25 5.71
C SER A 110 -0.17 15.31 5.69
N GLU A 111 0.48 15.10 6.84
CA GLU A 111 1.62 14.17 6.97
C GLU A 111 1.19 12.71 6.85
N GLU A 112 -0.04 12.39 7.22
CA GLU A 112 -0.60 11.06 6.97
C GLU A 112 -0.89 10.80 5.48
N ALA A 113 -0.95 11.85 4.66
CA ALA A 113 -0.98 11.73 3.21
C ALA A 113 0.29 11.06 2.64
N HIS A 114 1.35 10.95 3.43
CA HIS A 114 2.57 10.23 3.09
C HIS A 114 2.53 8.73 3.47
N SER A 115 1.41 8.23 4.00
CA SER A 115 1.24 6.78 4.16
C SER A 115 1.22 6.09 2.80
N PRO A 116 1.93 4.97 2.62
CA PRO A 116 1.91 4.23 1.36
C PRO A 116 0.50 3.80 0.93
N LEU A 117 -0.43 3.67 1.87
CA LEU A 117 -1.83 3.28 1.59
C LEU A 117 -2.68 4.44 1.06
N THR A 118 -2.40 5.68 1.47
CA THR A 118 -3.11 6.86 0.93
C THR A 118 -2.76 7.14 -0.53
N VAL A 119 -1.61 6.61 -0.99
CA VAL A 119 -1.21 6.60 -2.40
C VAL A 119 -2.29 5.98 -3.30
N LEU A 120 -3.03 5.00 -2.78
CA LEU A 120 -4.09 4.33 -3.55
C LEU A 120 -5.35 5.19 -3.72
N THR A 121 -5.58 6.15 -2.84
CA THR A 121 -6.77 7.01 -2.89
C THR A 121 -6.55 8.31 -3.67
N ASP A 122 -5.29 8.74 -3.81
CA ASP A 122 -4.96 9.95 -4.58
C ASP A 122 -3.60 9.82 -5.29
N VAL A 123 -3.61 9.08 -6.41
CA VAL A 123 -2.42 8.88 -7.26
C VAL A 123 -1.80 10.19 -7.74
N LYS A 124 -2.60 11.26 -7.86
CA LYS A 124 -2.09 12.58 -8.29
C LYS A 124 -1.16 13.21 -7.24
N GLN A 125 -1.26 12.80 -5.99
CA GLN A 125 -0.38 13.28 -4.93
C GLN A 125 0.95 12.52 -4.85
N ILE A 126 1.04 11.35 -5.50
CA ILE A 126 2.25 10.52 -5.47
C ILE A 126 3.47 11.32 -5.93
N ASP A 127 3.39 11.93 -7.10
CA ASP A 127 4.52 12.67 -7.68
C ASP A 127 4.86 13.96 -6.92
N LYS A 128 3.97 14.44 -6.05
CA LYS A 128 4.23 15.57 -5.17
C LYS A 128 4.93 15.18 -3.88
N ASN A 129 4.56 14.02 -3.34
CA ASN A 129 4.96 13.59 -2.01
C ASN A 129 6.09 12.56 -2.05
N PHE A 130 6.34 11.96 -3.23
CA PHE A 130 7.32 10.89 -3.39
C PHE A 130 8.16 11.06 -4.65
N LYS A 131 9.43 10.74 -4.53
CA LYS A 131 10.27 10.42 -5.68
C LYS A 131 9.96 8.98 -6.10
N VAL A 132 9.44 8.81 -7.30
CA VAL A 132 9.01 7.53 -7.85
C VAL A 132 10.09 6.94 -8.75
N THR A 133 10.39 5.65 -8.58
CA THR A 133 11.42 4.95 -9.36
C THR A 133 10.97 3.54 -9.73
N GLU A 134 11.04 3.19 -11.01
CA GLU A 134 10.82 1.82 -11.48
C GLU A 134 11.92 0.89 -10.94
N GLN A 135 11.53 -0.27 -10.42
CA GLN A 135 12.45 -1.29 -9.91
C GLN A 135 12.51 -2.53 -10.83
N GLY A 136 11.82 -2.49 -11.98
CA GLY A 136 11.78 -3.58 -12.92
C GLY A 136 10.82 -4.70 -12.53
N ALA A 137 10.99 -5.86 -13.16
CA ALA A 137 10.15 -7.03 -12.93
C ALA A 137 10.93 -8.12 -12.19
N HIS A 138 10.41 -8.56 -11.06
CA HIS A 138 10.91 -9.72 -10.31
C HIS A 138 9.78 -10.32 -9.46
N ASP A 139 9.93 -11.58 -9.04
CA ASP A 139 8.94 -12.33 -8.24
C ASP A 139 7.55 -12.37 -8.87
N GLY A 140 7.45 -12.30 -10.20
CA GLY A 140 6.18 -12.29 -10.93
C GLY A 140 5.42 -10.96 -10.89
N LEU A 141 6.02 -9.90 -10.35
CA LEU A 141 5.44 -8.57 -10.21
C LEU A 141 6.31 -7.53 -10.93
N VAL A 142 5.71 -6.40 -11.31
CA VAL A 142 6.42 -5.18 -11.68
C VAL A 142 6.41 -4.21 -10.51
N TRP A 143 7.55 -3.60 -10.21
CA TRP A 143 7.78 -2.90 -8.97
C TRP A 143 8.06 -1.41 -9.13
N LEU A 144 7.47 -0.63 -8.26
CA LEU A 144 7.63 0.82 -8.17
C LEU A 144 8.09 1.19 -6.77
N ARG A 145 9.19 1.92 -6.65
CA ARG A 145 9.68 2.44 -5.38
C ARG A 145 9.25 3.88 -5.16
N LEU A 146 8.80 4.13 -3.96
CA LEU A 146 8.42 5.44 -3.43
C LEU A 146 9.40 5.84 -2.33
N ASN A 147 10.12 6.95 -2.51
CA ASN A 147 10.89 7.60 -1.47
C ASN A 147 10.20 8.91 -1.10
N SER A 148 9.89 9.11 0.18
CA SER A 148 9.26 10.36 0.64
C SER A 148 10.15 11.57 0.33
N THR A 149 9.53 12.67 -0.09
CA THR A 149 10.20 13.97 -0.27
C THR A 149 10.03 14.87 0.94
N GLY A 150 9.27 14.45 1.96
CA GLY A 150 9.06 15.20 3.21
C GLY A 150 10.31 15.26 4.08
N ALA A 151 10.37 16.24 4.97
CA ALA A 151 11.49 16.46 5.87
C ALA A 151 11.59 15.40 6.98
N ASP A 152 10.46 14.80 7.36
CA ASP A 152 10.35 13.78 8.39
C ASP A 152 9.59 12.56 7.84
N PRO A 153 10.24 11.71 7.02
CA PRO A 153 9.59 10.56 6.42
C PRO A 153 9.33 9.49 7.47
N GLN A 154 8.13 8.89 7.44
CA GLN A 154 7.75 7.79 8.35
C GLN A 154 8.42 6.45 7.96
N PHE A 155 9.00 6.36 6.77
CA PHE A 155 9.69 5.18 6.25
C PHE A 155 10.80 5.61 5.28
N ASP A 156 11.83 4.77 5.14
CA ASP A 156 12.93 5.02 4.19
C ASP A 156 12.44 4.93 2.75
N TYR A 157 11.70 3.86 2.44
CA TYR A 157 11.08 3.64 1.13
C TYR A 157 9.88 2.70 1.25
N ALA A 158 9.00 2.77 0.27
CA ALA A 158 7.95 1.78 0.05
C ALA A 158 8.05 1.24 -1.38
N ASP A 159 8.00 -0.07 -1.53
CA ASP A 159 7.95 -0.76 -2.81
C ASP A 159 6.55 -1.29 -3.06
N LEU A 160 5.97 -0.94 -4.21
CA LEU A 160 4.66 -1.36 -4.66
C LEU A 160 4.82 -2.38 -5.78
N GLY A 161 4.37 -3.60 -5.57
CA GLY A 161 4.42 -4.69 -6.54
C GLY A 161 3.05 -4.93 -7.18
N PHE A 162 2.99 -4.86 -8.50
CA PHE A 162 1.76 -5.01 -9.27
C PHE A 162 1.76 -6.26 -10.12
N ASP A 163 0.64 -6.97 -10.13
CA ASP A 163 0.33 -8.03 -11.08
C ASP A 163 -0.69 -7.57 -12.14
N ALA A 164 -1.33 -8.52 -12.82
CA ALA A 164 -2.37 -8.21 -13.81
C ALA A 164 -3.67 -7.68 -13.17
N ASN A 165 -3.90 -7.95 -11.88
CA ASN A 165 -5.12 -7.62 -11.17
C ASN A 165 -5.00 -6.30 -10.37
N GLY A 166 -3.79 -5.76 -10.25
CA GLY A 166 -3.52 -4.52 -9.54
C GLY A 166 -2.39 -4.64 -8.52
N LEU A 167 -2.50 -3.89 -7.42
CA LEU A 167 -1.52 -3.95 -6.34
C LEU A 167 -1.61 -5.30 -5.63
N ALA A 168 -0.57 -6.12 -5.78
CA ALA A 168 -0.49 -7.45 -5.17
C ALA A 168 0.34 -7.46 -3.88
N ARG A 169 1.35 -6.59 -3.80
CA ARG A 169 2.27 -6.56 -2.65
C ARG A 169 2.77 -5.14 -2.39
N MET A 170 2.96 -4.84 -1.11
CA MET A 170 3.62 -3.62 -0.65
C MET A 170 4.66 -3.99 0.38
N THR A 171 5.85 -3.45 0.25
CA THR A 171 6.91 -3.61 1.24
C THR A 171 7.40 -2.23 1.62
N PHE A 172 7.51 -1.95 2.90
CA PHE A 172 8.13 -0.72 3.35
C PHE A 172 9.12 -0.98 4.48
N ARG A 173 10.17 -0.18 4.48
CA ARG A 173 11.21 -0.21 5.51
C ARG A 173 11.07 1.05 6.35
N ASP A 174 10.99 0.86 7.66
CA ASP A 174 10.99 1.97 8.60
C ASP A 174 12.41 2.54 8.82
N GLN A 175 12.50 3.66 9.49
CA GLN A 175 13.78 4.32 9.79
C GLN A 175 14.67 3.53 10.76
N LEU A 176 14.10 2.58 11.50
CA LEU A 176 14.84 1.69 12.39
C LEU A 176 15.37 0.44 11.67
N GLY A 177 15.03 0.28 10.38
CA GLY A 177 15.46 -0.81 9.52
C GLY A 177 14.58 -2.05 9.55
N ALA A 178 13.46 -2.04 10.29
CA ALA A 178 12.48 -3.10 10.22
C ALA A 178 11.67 -3.02 8.91
N THR A 179 11.27 -4.17 8.40
CA THR A 179 10.55 -4.28 7.13
C THR A 179 9.16 -4.84 7.35
N THR A 180 8.16 -4.15 6.84
CA THR A 180 6.79 -4.64 6.77
C THR A 180 6.50 -5.07 5.34
N ASP A 181 6.02 -6.30 5.19
CA ASP A 181 5.56 -6.88 3.93
C ASP A 181 4.05 -7.12 4.00
N ILE A 182 3.31 -6.60 3.04
CA ILE A 182 1.86 -6.74 2.96
C ILE A 182 1.51 -7.34 1.61
N ARG A 183 0.75 -8.42 1.63
CA ARG A 183 0.16 -9.05 0.46
C ARG A 183 -1.31 -8.76 0.41
N PHE A 184 -1.80 -8.34 -0.74
CA PHE A 184 -3.19 -8.00 -0.96
C PHE A 184 -3.89 -9.02 -1.84
N SER A 185 -5.18 -9.20 -1.59
CA SER A 185 -6.06 -10.08 -2.39
C SER A 185 -7.49 -9.56 -2.39
N ASP A 186 -8.31 -10.17 -3.24
CA ASP A 186 -9.77 -9.95 -3.30
C ASP A 186 -10.19 -8.50 -3.51
N TRP A 187 -9.43 -7.75 -4.32
CA TRP A 187 -9.75 -6.38 -4.66
C TRP A 187 -11.12 -6.25 -5.32
N LYS A 188 -11.96 -5.40 -4.75
CA LYS A 188 -13.23 -4.97 -5.34
C LYS A 188 -13.21 -3.45 -5.47
N ARG A 189 -13.23 -2.98 -6.70
CA ARG A 189 -13.16 -1.56 -7.03
C ARG A 189 -14.56 -0.98 -7.20
N ASN A 190 -14.75 0.27 -6.76
CA ASN A 190 -15.97 1.05 -6.96
C ASN A 190 -17.25 0.36 -6.44
N VAL A 191 -17.11 -0.35 -5.32
CA VAL A 191 -18.24 -0.95 -4.62
C VAL A 191 -18.95 0.12 -3.77
N ALA A 192 -20.26 0.02 -3.65
CA ALA A 192 -20.99 0.85 -2.72
C ALA A 192 -20.65 0.44 -1.28
N LEU A 193 -20.12 1.38 -0.52
CA LEU A 193 -19.79 1.17 0.89
C LEU A 193 -20.89 1.74 1.78
N PRO A 194 -21.30 1.02 2.86
CA PRO A 194 -22.24 1.56 3.82
C PRO A 194 -21.71 2.87 4.43
N PRO A 195 -22.54 3.89 4.66
CA PRO A 195 -22.10 5.16 5.25
C PRO A 195 -21.40 5.03 6.60
N ALA A 196 -21.69 3.95 7.35
CA ALA A 196 -21.07 3.66 8.63
C ALA A 196 -19.65 3.07 8.51
N THR A 197 -19.17 2.73 7.30
CA THR A 197 -17.86 2.08 7.11
C THR A 197 -16.74 2.92 7.70
N PHE A 198 -16.79 4.23 7.52
CA PHE A 198 -15.75 5.16 7.98
C PHE A 198 -16.19 6.02 9.18
N ASN A 199 -17.39 5.77 9.72
CA ASN A 199 -17.87 6.42 10.93
C ASN A 199 -17.52 5.56 12.15
N PHE A 200 -16.46 5.95 12.87
CA PHE A 200 -16.07 5.24 14.08
C PHE A 200 -16.80 5.80 15.30
N VAL A 201 -17.53 4.92 16.00
CA VAL A 201 -18.20 5.24 17.25
C VAL A 201 -17.51 4.50 18.38
N PRO A 202 -16.86 5.20 19.34
CA PRO A 202 -16.24 4.59 20.50
C PRO A 202 -17.21 3.69 21.29
N PRO A 203 -16.86 2.43 21.55
CA PRO A 203 -17.64 1.59 22.45
C PRO A 203 -17.72 2.18 23.87
N LYS A 204 -18.80 1.90 24.59
CA LYS A 204 -18.96 2.35 25.98
C LYS A 204 -17.89 1.69 26.86
N GLY A 205 -17.28 2.51 27.74
CA GLY A 205 -16.27 2.03 28.70
C GLY A 205 -14.86 1.97 28.12
N THR A 206 -14.66 2.33 26.85
CA THR A 206 -13.33 2.39 26.24
C THR A 206 -12.60 3.66 26.65
N ASP A 207 -11.34 3.55 27.02
CA ASP A 207 -10.48 4.70 27.30
C ASP A 207 -10.06 5.39 25.99
N VAL A 208 -10.20 6.72 25.93
CA VAL A 208 -9.90 7.50 24.71
C VAL A 208 -8.76 8.46 25.00
N ILE A 209 -7.66 8.30 24.27
CA ILE A 209 -6.43 9.09 24.40
C ILE A 209 -6.21 9.90 23.12
N GLY A 210 -5.81 11.18 23.28
CA GLY A 210 -5.43 12.09 22.20
C GLY A 210 -6.51 13.12 21.87
N ASP A 211 -6.60 13.51 20.58
CA ASP A 211 -7.42 14.62 20.09
C ASP A 211 -8.90 14.25 19.92
N ALA A 212 -9.52 13.68 20.97
CA ALA A 212 -10.95 13.35 20.95
C ALA A 212 -11.81 14.62 20.72
N PRO A 213 -12.93 14.51 19.96
CA PRO A 213 -13.88 15.61 19.92
C PRO A 213 -14.36 15.92 21.33
N THR A 214 -14.32 17.18 21.72
CA THR A 214 -14.92 17.61 23.00
C THR A 214 -16.42 17.36 22.90
N ILE A 215 -16.91 16.30 23.54
CA ILE A 215 -18.35 16.10 23.72
C ILE A 215 -18.77 17.15 24.76
N SER A 216 -19.33 18.27 24.30
CA SER A 216 -19.99 19.20 25.23
C SER A 216 -21.23 18.48 25.77
N VAL A 217 -21.09 17.89 26.94
CA VAL A 217 -22.27 17.43 27.72
C VAL A 217 -23.04 18.69 28.10
N GLN A 218 -24.13 18.99 27.41
CA GLN A 218 -25.08 19.99 27.91
C GLN A 218 -25.62 19.45 29.23
N PRO A 219 -25.49 20.22 30.34
CA PRO A 219 -26.14 19.84 31.60
C PRO A 219 -27.65 19.75 31.35
N LEU A 220 -28.24 18.66 31.79
CA LEU A 220 -29.70 18.55 31.85
C LEU A 220 -30.20 19.75 32.65
N LYS A 221 -31.03 20.60 32.05
CA LYS A 221 -31.79 21.61 32.78
C LYS A 221 -32.80 20.88 33.63
N ASP A 222 -32.67 21.01 34.94
CA ASP A 222 -33.70 20.67 35.95
C ASP A 222 -34.98 21.48 35.73
#